data_67ba463a72a6a7559b48c68c5a9a74ee
#
_entry.id   67ba463a72a6a7559b48c68c5a9a74ee
#
_cell.length_a   1.000
_cell.length_b   1.000
_cell.length_c   1.000
_cell.angle_alpha   90.00
_cell.angle_beta   90.00
_cell.angle_gamma   90.00
#
_symmetry.space_group_name_H-M   'P 1'
#
loop_
_entity.id
_entity.type
_entity.pdbx_description
1 polymer ?
#
loop_
_entity_poly.entity_id
_entity_poly.type
_entity_poly.pdbx_seq_one_letter_code
_entity_poly.pdbx_strand_id
1 'polypeptide(L)'
;MLRRTLATLLISSISAIPLRADDPADLIVHGAHVVTVDPKFTTAAAVAVRGSRIVAVGTDADVLKLKGPKTRVIDATGKTVLPGLYDSHVHPLGAALSETSGPLPVLGSVEEVLAHVRKQAAETPEGRWIVIRYAFPTRLKEARFPTKAELDAAAPRHPVLYHAGPAGVCNTAALVASGVTKDTPDPLPGKIVRDPKTGEPTGMLRNAYGVLKGVPSAGSNLTVGQKQEAVKKLFHSYNALGLTSVADRNAGREALDLYYALKEAGELTVRVNVARSFDANGPREVIARRFEDLPGKDGRGGPTGVGDEWVRVGPIKLFLDGGMLNGTAYMREPWPKGPTHQVTEDDYRGLLFIQPDQLKMVCEEAVRRKWQVTAHTAGEGAMDVLLDAYEFADRVAPIKDYRYCITHANFPSRRNLERCKALNVCADVQPAWLYKDGATQLKILGPDRMQWFQPYKTWLEYTTVGGGSDHMIRHDPIASTNPWSPWLGLWIAVTRSLERGGVHRPEECLTRELAVRLYTINNAYLHREEKEKGSLEVGKLGDLIMIDRNILTCPADDIRGTKVLLTVVGGKVVYEQK
;
A
#
# COMPACT_ATOMS: atom_id res chain seq x y z
N MET A 1 -60.21 16.42 -12.75
CA MET A 1 -60.09 14.95 -12.71
C MET A 1 -58.63 14.57 -13.00
N LEU A 2 -57.80 14.47 -11.97
CA LEU A 2 -56.40 14.04 -12.10
C LEU A 2 -56.30 12.54 -11.75
N ARG A 3 -55.97 11.71 -12.71
CA ARG A 3 -55.64 10.29 -12.47
C ARG A 3 -54.20 10.20 -11.97
N ARG A 4 -54.05 9.76 -10.72
CA ARG A 4 -52.76 9.35 -10.15
C ARG A 4 -52.50 7.90 -10.55
N THR A 5 -51.44 7.65 -11.34
CA THR A 5 -50.94 6.31 -11.65
C THR A 5 -49.96 5.91 -10.54
N LEU A 6 -50.34 4.95 -9.71
CA LEU A 6 -49.40 4.29 -8.76
C LEU A 6 -48.53 3.31 -9.56
N ALA A 7 -47.23 3.56 -9.59
CA ALA A 7 -46.26 2.57 -10.02
C ALA A 7 -45.90 1.68 -8.82
N THR A 8 -46.32 0.43 -8.86
CA THR A 8 -45.97 -0.59 -7.86
C THR A 8 -44.58 -1.12 -8.17
N LEU A 9 -43.57 -0.78 -7.34
CA LEU A 9 -42.26 -1.42 -7.38
C LEU A 9 -42.42 -2.84 -6.84
N LEU A 10 -42.26 -3.83 -7.70
CA LEU A 10 -42.02 -5.22 -7.28
C LEU A 10 -40.60 -5.34 -6.75
N ILE A 11 -40.45 -5.35 -5.43
CA ILE A 11 -39.22 -5.76 -4.75
C ILE A 11 -39.24 -7.30 -4.77
N SER A 12 -38.43 -7.91 -5.65
CA SER A 12 -38.14 -9.35 -5.62
C SER A 12 -37.33 -9.64 -4.37
N SER A 13 -37.97 -10.07 -3.31
CA SER A 13 -37.30 -10.65 -2.15
C SER A 13 -36.68 -11.99 -2.58
N ILE A 14 -35.38 -12.01 -2.81
CA ILE A 14 -34.62 -13.26 -2.87
C ILE A 14 -34.66 -13.80 -1.45
N SER A 15 -35.54 -14.78 -1.20
CA SER A 15 -35.60 -15.53 0.03
C SER A 15 -34.27 -16.29 0.18
N ALA A 16 -33.41 -15.85 1.10
CA ALA A 16 -32.25 -16.63 1.51
C ALA A 16 -32.78 -17.93 2.13
N ILE A 17 -32.62 -19.05 1.42
CA ILE A 17 -32.88 -20.38 1.96
C ILE A 17 -31.93 -20.56 3.15
N PRO A 18 -32.43 -20.86 4.36
CA PRO A 18 -31.54 -21.10 5.49
C PRO A 18 -30.65 -22.30 5.17
N LEU A 19 -29.32 -22.06 5.13
CA LEU A 19 -28.31 -23.08 4.93
C LEU A 19 -28.43 -24.11 6.07
N ARG A 20 -28.80 -25.38 5.75
CA ARG A 20 -28.75 -26.46 6.72
C ARG A 20 -27.29 -26.84 6.95
N ALA A 21 -26.94 -27.20 8.19
CA ALA A 21 -25.59 -27.61 8.55
C ALA A 21 -25.08 -28.80 7.72
N ASP A 22 -26.00 -29.69 7.30
CA ASP A 22 -25.73 -30.96 6.58
C ASP A 22 -25.69 -30.84 5.05
N ASP A 23 -25.91 -29.63 4.46
CA ASP A 23 -25.81 -29.50 3.00
C ASP A 23 -24.36 -29.72 2.53
N PRO A 24 -24.13 -30.36 1.36
CA PRO A 24 -22.78 -30.60 0.86
C PRO A 24 -21.97 -29.33 0.65
N ALA A 25 -20.66 -29.41 0.89
CA ALA A 25 -19.72 -28.35 0.57
C ALA A 25 -19.43 -28.32 -0.95
N ASP A 26 -19.05 -27.15 -1.47
CA ASP A 26 -18.60 -27.01 -2.86
C ASP A 26 -17.11 -27.38 -2.99
N LEU A 27 -16.32 -27.04 -1.98
CA LEU A 27 -14.88 -27.31 -1.93
C LEU A 27 -14.51 -27.87 -0.54
N ILE A 28 -13.71 -28.91 -0.53
CA ILE A 28 -13.06 -29.46 0.67
C ILE A 28 -11.56 -29.57 0.40
N VAL A 29 -10.75 -29.05 1.31
CA VAL A 29 -9.30 -29.28 1.36
C VAL A 29 -9.03 -30.08 2.63
N HIS A 30 -8.40 -31.24 2.51
CA HIS A 30 -8.15 -32.16 3.64
C HIS A 30 -6.73 -32.74 3.63
N GLY A 31 -6.33 -33.41 4.70
CA GLY A 31 -4.98 -33.96 4.87
C GLY A 31 -3.91 -32.87 5.09
N ALA A 32 -4.32 -31.64 5.34
CA ALA A 32 -3.45 -30.49 5.41
C ALA A 32 -2.99 -30.18 6.85
N HIS A 33 -1.92 -29.39 6.95
CA HIS A 33 -1.68 -28.59 8.14
C HIS A 33 -2.41 -27.26 8.00
N VAL A 34 -3.66 -27.18 8.47
CA VAL A 34 -4.48 -25.98 8.40
C VAL A 34 -4.16 -25.06 9.57
N VAL A 35 -3.62 -23.87 9.31
CA VAL A 35 -3.37 -22.82 10.30
C VAL A 35 -4.53 -21.83 10.25
N THR A 36 -5.36 -21.81 11.28
CA THR A 36 -6.61 -21.04 11.26
C THR A 36 -6.43 -19.53 11.41
N VAL A 37 -5.37 -19.10 12.09
CA VAL A 37 -5.12 -17.70 12.47
C VAL A 37 -6.26 -17.11 13.32
N ASP A 38 -7.05 -17.94 13.98
CA ASP A 38 -8.03 -17.55 14.98
C ASP A 38 -7.35 -16.89 16.21
N PRO A 39 -8.08 -16.37 17.20
CA PRO A 39 -7.48 -15.75 18.37
C PRO A 39 -6.48 -16.64 19.11
N LYS A 40 -6.71 -17.97 19.12
CA LYS A 40 -5.84 -18.96 19.77
C LYS A 40 -4.75 -19.53 18.86
N PHE A 41 -4.73 -19.13 17.59
CA PHE A 41 -3.83 -19.67 16.55
C PHE A 41 -3.90 -21.20 16.45
N THR A 42 -5.13 -21.74 16.43
CA THR A 42 -5.36 -23.18 16.40
C THR A 42 -4.99 -23.79 15.04
N THR A 43 -4.81 -25.10 15.01
CA THR A 43 -4.57 -25.87 13.79
C THR A 43 -5.67 -26.92 13.59
N ALA A 44 -5.91 -27.29 12.32
CA ALA A 44 -6.86 -28.29 11.91
C ALA A 44 -6.26 -29.15 10.79
N ALA A 45 -7.00 -30.18 10.34
CA ALA A 45 -6.58 -31.05 9.24
C ALA A 45 -7.34 -30.74 7.93
N ALA A 46 -8.53 -30.13 8.03
CA ALA A 46 -9.36 -29.88 6.86
C ALA A 46 -10.19 -28.61 7.02
N VAL A 47 -10.61 -28.07 5.86
CA VAL A 47 -11.52 -26.93 5.74
C VAL A 47 -12.52 -27.19 4.61
N ALA A 48 -13.80 -26.83 4.81
CA ALA A 48 -14.85 -26.90 3.81
C ALA A 48 -15.46 -25.53 3.54
N VAL A 49 -15.73 -25.26 2.27
CA VAL A 49 -16.34 -24.02 1.77
C VAL A 49 -17.62 -24.37 1.01
N ARG A 50 -18.67 -23.57 1.26
CA ARG A 50 -19.94 -23.62 0.52
C ARG A 50 -20.32 -22.21 0.10
N GLY A 51 -20.59 -22.03 -1.19
CA GLY A 51 -20.72 -20.69 -1.77
C GLY A 51 -19.46 -19.88 -1.52
N SER A 52 -19.60 -18.70 -0.94
CA SER A 52 -18.46 -17.87 -0.58
C SER A 52 -17.96 -18.04 0.87
N ARG A 53 -18.53 -18.99 1.66
CA ARG A 53 -18.29 -19.06 3.11
C ARG A 53 -17.68 -20.40 3.56
N ILE A 54 -16.83 -20.31 4.58
CA ILE A 54 -16.32 -21.47 5.32
C ILE A 54 -17.48 -22.06 6.13
N VAL A 55 -17.73 -23.37 5.97
CA VAL A 55 -18.81 -24.09 6.68
C VAL A 55 -18.29 -25.10 7.69
N ALA A 56 -17.03 -25.53 7.56
CA ALA A 56 -16.38 -26.38 8.55
C ALA A 56 -14.87 -26.19 8.56
N VAL A 57 -14.27 -26.30 9.74
CA VAL A 57 -12.83 -26.40 9.97
C VAL A 57 -12.64 -27.43 11.08
N GLY A 58 -11.81 -28.46 10.88
CA GLY A 58 -11.66 -29.51 11.89
C GLY A 58 -10.83 -30.69 11.42
N THR A 59 -11.21 -31.90 11.88
CA THR A 59 -10.58 -33.16 11.46
C THR A 59 -11.02 -33.54 10.04
N ASP A 60 -10.20 -34.34 9.34
CA ASP A 60 -10.57 -34.87 8.02
C ASP A 60 -11.89 -35.64 8.11
N ALA A 61 -12.05 -36.49 9.15
CA ALA A 61 -13.21 -37.30 9.33
C ALA A 61 -14.52 -36.50 9.47
N ASP A 62 -14.47 -35.33 10.13
CA ASP A 62 -15.66 -34.50 10.31
C ASP A 62 -15.96 -33.67 9.07
N VAL A 63 -14.94 -33.07 8.46
CA VAL A 63 -15.11 -32.22 7.29
C VAL A 63 -15.52 -33.00 6.04
N LEU A 64 -14.98 -34.22 5.86
CA LEU A 64 -15.34 -35.09 4.74
C LEU A 64 -16.79 -35.58 4.77
N LYS A 65 -17.48 -35.51 5.91
CA LYS A 65 -18.95 -35.81 5.99
C LYS A 65 -19.76 -34.82 5.13
N LEU A 66 -19.22 -33.63 4.84
CA LEU A 66 -19.85 -32.64 3.98
C LEU A 66 -19.60 -32.87 2.47
N LYS A 67 -18.95 -33.99 2.10
CA LYS A 67 -18.72 -34.34 0.69
C LYS A 67 -20.03 -34.76 0.03
N GLY A 68 -20.37 -34.12 -1.06
CA GLY A 68 -21.48 -34.49 -1.94
C GLY A 68 -21.00 -34.83 -3.37
N PRO A 69 -21.93 -35.16 -4.27
CA PRO A 69 -21.57 -35.59 -5.64
C PRO A 69 -20.85 -34.53 -6.47
N LYS A 70 -21.02 -33.24 -6.15
CA LYS A 70 -20.43 -32.11 -6.88
C LYS A 70 -19.29 -31.45 -6.11
N THR A 71 -18.97 -31.93 -4.92
CA THR A 71 -17.90 -31.37 -4.09
C THR A 71 -16.55 -31.59 -4.74
N ARG A 72 -15.80 -30.50 -4.99
CA ARG A 72 -14.38 -30.60 -5.32
C ARG A 72 -13.60 -30.93 -4.05
N VAL A 73 -12.91 -32.05 -4.05
CA VAL A 73 -12.09 -32.50 -2.92
C VAL A 73 -10.64 -32.42 -3.33
N ILE A 74 -9.84 -31.75 -2.51
CA ILE A 74 -8.40 -31.55 -2.72
C ILE A 74 -7.64 -32.20 -1.58
N ASP A 75 -6.81 -33.19 -1.92
CA ASP A 75 -5.84 -33.79 -1.00
C ASP A 75 -4.62 -32.85 -0.87
N ALA A 76 -4.42 -32.36 0.34
CA ALA A 76 -3.33 -31.43 0.69
C ALA A 76 -2.33 -32.10 1.65
N THR A 77 -2.17 -33.42 1.58
CA THR A 77 -1.23 -34.18 2.41
C THR A 77 0.19 -33.61 2.28
N GLY A 78 0.80 -33.29 3.42
CA GLY A 78 2.14 -32.68 3.49
C GLY A 78 2.19 -31.20 3.08
N LYS A 79 1.04 -30.56 2.86
CA LYS A 79 0.93 -29.13 2.53
C LYS A 79 0.37 -28.34 3.72
N THR A 80 0.52 -27.02 3.65
CA THR A 80 -0.06 -26.12 4.65
C THR A 80 -1.14 -25.27 4.00
N VAL A 81 -2.25 -25.09 4.71
CA VAL A 81 -3.34 -24.19 4.33
C VAL A 81 -3.38 -23.01 5.30
N LEU A 82 -3.44 -21.82 4.74
CA LEU A 82 -3.52 -20.54 5.46
C LEU A 82 -4.75 -19.76 5.01
N PRO A 83 -5.23 -18.78 5.80
CA PRO A 83 -6.09 -17.74 5.27
C PRO A 83 -5.44 -17.08 4.07
N GLY A 84 -6.24 -16.63 3.12
CA GLY A 84 -5.74 -15.80 2.02
C GLY A 84 -4.98 -14.60 2.55
N LEU A 85 -3.84 -14.30 1.93
CA LEU A 85 -3.00 -13.18 2.35
C LEU A 85 -3.64 -11.85 1.95
N TYR A 86 -3.39 -10.85 2.76
CA TYR A 86 -3.89 -9.49 2.59
C TYR A 86 -2.72 -8.51 2.62
N ASP A 87 -2.50 -7.75 1.53
CA ASP A 87 -1.55 -6.64 1.51
C ASP A 87 -2.26 -5.35 1.91
N SER A 88 -1.85 -4.73 3.01
CA SER A 88 -2.50 -3.52 3.56
C SER A 88 -2.23 -2.26 2.76
N HIS A 89 -1.29 -2.29 1.80
CA HIS A 89 -0.85 -1.08 1.11
C HIS A 89 -0.30 -1.37 -0.29
N VAL A 90 -1.11 -1.13 -1.29
CA VAL A 90 -0.73 -1.20 -2.71
C VAL A 90 -1.35 -0.03 -3.49
N HIS A 91 -0.86 0.20 -4.72
CA HIS A 91 -1.40 1.14 -5.70
C HIS A 91 -1.66 0.40 -7.03
N PRO A 92 -2.70 -0.47 -7.10
CA PRO A 92 -2.84 -1.46 -8.17
C PRO A 92 -2.95 -0.85 -9.56
N LEU A 93 -3.72 0.24 -9.72
CA LEU A 93 -3.86 0.87 -11.03
C LEU A 93 -2.51 1.39 -11.54
N GLY A 94 -1.76 2.11 -10.70
CA GLY A 94 -0.43 2.61 -11.04
C GLY A 94 0.55 1.49 -11.39
N ALA A 95 0.58 0.43 -10.58
CA ALA A 95 1.41 -0.74 -10.79
C ALA A 95 1.06 -1.47 -12.10
N ALA A 96 -0.24 -1.72 -12.34
CA ALA A 96 -0.72 -2.39 -13.55
C ALA A 96 -0.34 -1.64 -14.83
N LEU A 97 -0.42 -0.30 -14.79
CA LEU A 97 -0.12 0.54 -15.96
C LEU A 97 1.38 0.79 -16.16
N SER A 98 2.22 0.48 -15.20
CA SER A 98 3.64 0.84 -15.21
C SER A 98 4.44 0.19 -16.33
N GLU A 99 4.05 -1.00 -16.78
CA GLU A 99 4.75 -1.80 -17.81
C GLU A 99 3.93 -2.07 -19.07
N THR A 100 2.89 -1.27 -19.33
CA THR A 100 2.06 -1.39 -20.53
C THR A 100 2.80 -1.09 -21.83
N SER A 101 3.89 -0.32 -21.77
CA SER A 101 4.79 -0.04 -22.90
C SER A 101 6.03 -0.95 -22.94
N GLY A 102 6.10 -1.95 -22.08
CA GLY A 102 7.21 -2.87 -21.93
C GLY A 102 7.82 -2.86 -20.53
N PRO A 103 8.71 -3.82 -20.23
CA PRO A 103 9.31 -3.95 -18.92
C PRO A 103 10.19 -2.74 -18.56
N LEU A 104 10.07 -2.28 -17.33
CA LEU A 104 10.88 -1.19 -16.81
C LEU A 104 12.28 -1.69 -16.42
N PRO A 105 13.36 -0.91 -16.69
CA PRO A 105 14.70 -1.28 -16.28
C PRO A 105 14.86 -1.27 -14.76
N VAL A 106 15.67 -2.17 -14.23
CA VAL A 106 16.19 -2.08 -12.85
C VAL A 106 17.41 -1.18 -12.89
N LEU A 107 17.36 -0.06 -12.16
CA LEU A 107 18.43 0.94 -12.12
C LEU A 107 19.07 0.91 -10.71
N GLY A 108 20.28 0.38 -10.61
CA GLY A 108 21.01 0.21 -9.35
C GLY A 108 22.16 1.20 -9.14
N SER A 109 22.46 2.06 -10.14
CA SER A 109 23.51 3.06 -10.04
C SER A 109 23.16 4.35 -10.78
N VAL A 110 23.84 5.46 -10.46
CA VAL A 110 23.70 6.72 -11.20
C VAL A 110 24.10 6.53 -12.65
N GLU A 111 25.18 5.76 -12.92
CA GLU A 111 25.60 5.49 -14.30
C GLU A 111 24.54 4.72 -15.10
N GLU A 112 23.88 3.74 -14.53
CA GLU A 112 22.76 3.03 -15.19
C GLU A 112 21.58 3.97 -15.48
N VAL A 113 21.27 4.90 -14.55
CA VAL A 113 20.27 5.95 -14.78
C VAL A 113 20.66 6.81 -15.98
N LEU A 114 21.89 7.30 -16.02
CA LEU A 114 22.38 8.15 -17.10
C LEU A 114 22.46 7.40 -18.45
N ALA A 115 22.88 6.14 -18.44
CA ALA A 115 22.88 5.28 -19.62
C ALA A 115 21.45 5.08 -20.16
N HIS A 116 20.48 4.86 -19.28
CA HIS A 116 19.07 4.78 -19.66
C HIS A 116 18.55 6.10 -20.23
N VAL A 117 18.91 7.24 -19.63
CA VAL A 117 18.56 8.57 -20.16
C VAL A 117 19.14 8.78 -21.55
N ARG A 118 20.42 8.45 -21.79
CA ARG A 118 21.07 8.53 -23.11
C ARG A 118 20.36 7.67 -24.15
N LYS A 119 20.00 6.43 -23.79
CA LYS A 119 19.24 5.53 -24.66
C LYS A 119 17.89 6.14 -25.05
N GLN A 120 17.12 6.60 -24.06
CA GLN A 120 15.82 7.23 -24.29
C GLN A 120 15.95 8.48 -25.16
N ALA A 121 16.99 9.29 -24.97
CA ALA A 121 17.24 10.49 -25.77
C ALA A 121 17.52 10.15 -27.26
N ALA A 122 18.16 9.02 -27.55
CA ALA A 122 18.40 8.56 -28.89
C ALA A 122 17.12 8.02 -29.60
N GLU A 123 16.17 7.52 -28.83
CA GLU A 123 14.91 6.89 -29.29
C GLU A 123 13.73 7.86 -29.32
N THR A 124 13.84 9.02 -28.64
CA THR A 124 12.76 9.99 -28.44
C THR A 124 12.96 11.23 -29.33
N PRO A 125 11.93 11.77 -29.97
CA PRO A 125 12.04 13.03 -30.71
C PRO A 125 12.54 14.18 -29.83
N GLU A 126 13.41 15.02 -30.38
CA GLU A 126 14.00 16.15 -29.67
C GLU A 126 12.94 17.06 -29.02
N GLY A 127 13.22 17.56 -27.83
CA GLY A 127 12.29 18.39 -27.05
C GLY A 127 11.20 17.62 -26.30
N ARG A 128 11.07 16.31 -26.49
CA ARG A 128 10.10 15.50 -25.71
C ARG A 128 10.69 15.11 -24.37
N TRP A 129 9.81 15.00 -23.36
CA TRP A 129 10.19 14.65 -21.99
C TRP A 129 10.72 13.22 -21.86
N ILE A 130 11.76 13.07 -21.05
CA ILE A 130 12.27 11.79 -20.54
C ILE A 130 12.04 11.79 -19.03
N VAL A 131 11.28 10.82 -18.52
CA VAL A 131 10.93 10.75 -17.09
C VAL A 131 11.33 9.41 -16.50
N ILE A 132 12.28 9.43 -15.58
CA ILE A 132 12.68 8.27 -14.78
C ILE A 132 11.83 8.29 -13.51
N ARG A 133 11.04 7.23 -13.28
CA ARG A 133 10.10 7.17 -12.15
C ARG A 133 10.55 6.17 -11.11
N TYR A 134 10.36 6.54 -9.82
CA TYR A 134 10.52 5.67 -8.66
C TYR A 134 11.88 4.96 -8.56
N ALA A 135 12.94 5.62 -8.98
CA ALA A 135 14.30 5.28 -8.64
C ALA A 135 14.71 6.13 -7.42
N PHE A 136 15.06 5.48 -6.30
CA PHE A 136 15.36 6.20 -5.06
C PHE A 136 16.88 6.31 -4.84
N PRO A 137 17.39 7.48 -4.41
CA PRO A 137 18.82 7.69 -4.21
C PRO A 137 19.43 6.73 -3.19
N THR A 138 18.68 6.35 -2.14
CA THR A 138 19.11 5.40 -1.11
C THR A 138 19.41 4.00 -1.65
N ARG A 139 18.86 3.64 -2.80
CA ARG A 139 18.98 2.32 -3.44
C ARG A 139 20.01 2.26 -4.56
N LEU A 140 20.51 3.41 -4.99
CA LEU A 140 21.61 3.47 -5.95
C LEU A 140 22.95 3.15 -5.26
N LYS A 141 23.90 2.62 -6.02
CA LYS A 141 25.25 2.27 -5.53
C LYS A 141 25.95 3.47 -4.89
N GLU A 142 25.85 4.63 -5.52
CA GLU A 142 26.44 5.90 -5.08
C GLU A 142 25.67 6.53 -3.92
N ALA A 143 24.48 6.02 -3.60
CA ALA A 143 23.56 6.53 -2.59
C ALA A 143 23.35 8.06 -2.72
N ARG A 144 23.07 8.55 -3.93
CA ARG A 144 22.81 9.96 -4.22
C ARG A 144 21.89 10.13 -5.44
N PHE A 145 21.29 11.30 -5.57
CA PHE A 145 20.64 11.72 -6.80
C PHE A 145 21.66 11.92 -7.94
N PRO A 146 21.28 11.70 -9.21
CA PRO A 146 21.99 12.31 -10.32
C PRO A 146 21.96 13.84 -10.21
N THR A 147 23.00 14.51 -10.64
CA THR A 147 23.06 15.98 -10.66
C THR A 147 22.42 16.55 -11.93
N LYS A 148 22.04 17.83 -11.90
CA LYS A 148 21.57 18.55 -13.09
C LYS A 148 22.57 18.46 -14.24
N ALA A 149 23.85 18.65 -13.95
CA ALA A 149 24.93 18.61 -14.96
C ALA A 149 25.09 17.22 -15.60
N GLU A 150 24.97 16.14 -14.80
CA GLU A 150 25.00 14.76 -15.33
C GLU A 150 23.81 14.48 -16.25
N LEU A 151 22.61 14.97 -15.89
CA LEU A 151 21.41 14.85 -16.74
C LEU A 151 21.50 15.72 -17.99
N ASP A 152 22.10 16.93 -17.90
CA ASP A 152 22.39 17.80 -19.05
C ASP A 152 23.32 17.13 -20.04
N ALA A 153 24.39 16.49 -19.55
CA ALA A 153 25.35 15.76 -20.39
C ALA A 153 24.72 14.52 -21.04
N ALA A 154 23.81 13.82 -20.34
CA ALA A 154 23.14 12.63 -20.84
C ALA A 154 22.09 12.95 -21.94
N ALA A 155 21.36 14.06 -21.81
CA ALA A 155 20.29 14.43 -22.74
C ALA A 155 20.16 15.97 -22.87
N PRO A 156 21.11 16.66 -23.55
CA PRO A 156 21.16 18.13 -23.59
C PRO A 156 19.98 18.78 -24.31
N ARG A 157 19.30 18.04 -25.20
CA ARG A 157 18.19 18.55 -26.03
C ARG A 157 16.81 18.07 -25.59
N HIS A 158 16.73 17.34 -24.47
CA HIS A 158 15.48 16.79 -23.93
C HIS A 158 15.24 17.30 -22.51
N PRO A 159 14.04 17.75 -22.15
CA PRO A 159 13.68 17.92 -20.76
C PRO A 159 13.69 16.57 -20.04
N VAL A 160 14.48 16.46 -18.97
CA VAL A 160 14.63 15.24 -18.16
C VAL A 160 14.16 15.47 -16.75
N LEU A 161 13.40 14.52 -16.21
CA LEU A 161 13.02 14.48 -14.81
C LEU A 161 13.38 13.11 -14.20
N TYR A 162 14.29 13.10 -13.25
CA TYR A 162 14.51 11.99 -12.33
C TYR A 162 13.56 12.17 -11.14
N HIS A 163 12.49 11.36 -11.12
CA HIS A 163 11.40 11.46 -10.14
C HIS A 163 11.54 10.38 -9.06
N ALA A 164 11.89 10.78 -7.84
CA ALA A 164 12.09 9.89 -6.69
C ALA A 164 11.04 10.12 -5.58
N GLY A 165 9.75 10.07 -5.93
CA GLY A 165 8.66 10.40 -5.00
C GLY A 165 8.56 11.91 -4.76
N PRO A 166 8.44 12.39 -3.51
CA PRO A 166 8.32 13.83 -3.21
C PRO A 166 9.52 14.70 -3.58
N ALA A 167 10.68 14.11 -3.88
CA ALA A 167 11.82 14.85 -4.38
C ALA A 167 12.35 14.28 -5.71
N GLY A 168 13.00 15.12 -6.51
CA GLY A 168 13.60 14.71 -7.77
C GLY A 168 14.48 15.78 -8.35
N VAL A 169 15.23 15.42 -9.41
CA VAL A 169 16.14 16.33 -10.10
C VAL A 169 15.74 16.44 -11.56
N CYS A 170 15.68 17.65 -12.05
CA CYS A 170 15.50 17.93 -13.46
C CYS A 170 16.74 18.58 -14.07
N ASN A 171 16.89 18.47 -15.38
CA ASN A 171 17.99 19.08 -16.12
C ASN A 171 17.68 20.54 -16.54
N THR A 172 18.64 21.21 -17.13
CA THR A 172 18.51 22.60 -17.61
C THR A 172 17.41 22.71 -18.66
N ALA A 173 17.31 21.78 -19.61
CA ALA A 173 16.26 21.80 -20.64
C ALA A 173 14.84 21.74 -20.03
N ALA A 174 14.65 20.99 -18.94
CA ALA A 174 13.37 20.91 -18.23
C ALA A 174 13.01 22.23 -17.53
N LEU A 175 14.00 22.89 -16.89
CA LEU A 175 13.82 24.21 -16.26
C LEU A 175 13.45 25.26 -17.30
N VAL A 176 14.19 25.32 -18.43
CA VAL A 176 13.94 26.25 -19.53
C VAL A 176 12.57 26.03 -20.17
N ALA A 177 12.22 24.79 -20.49
CA ALA A 177 10.92 24.43 -21.09
C ALA A 177 9.73 24.82 -20.18
N SER A 178 9.98 24.84 -18.86
CA SER A 178 8.96 25.19 -17.85
C SER A 178 8.96 26.67 -17.47
N GLY A 179 9.98 27.45 -17.88
CA GLY A 179 10.16 28.86 -17.51
C GLY A 179 10.58 29.05 -16.04
N VAL A 180 11.26 28.05 -15.45
CA VAL A 180 11.74 28.12 -14.07
C VAL A 180 13.08 28.82 -14.00
N THR A 181 13.14 29.92 -13.23
CA THR A 181 14.32 30.77 -13.03
C THR A 181 14.61 30.95 -11.54
N LYS A 182 15.66 31.72 -11.23
CA LYS A 182 15.96 32.11 -9.86
C LYS A 182 14.84 32.92 -9.17
N ASP A 183 14.01 33.60 -9.96
CA ASP A 183 12.92 34.45 -9.48
C ASP A 183 11.57 33.73 -9.40
N THR A 184 11.51 32.45 -9.83
CA THR A 184 10.30 31.64 -9.73
C THR A 184 9.99 31.36 -8.26
N PRO A 185 8.78 31.69 -7.75
CA PRO A 185 8.44 31.45 -6.35
C PRO A 185 8.37 29.96 -6.04
N ASP A 186 8.68 29.59 -4.80
CA ASP A 186 8.49 28.23 -4.32
C ASP A 186 6.99 27.89 -4.26
N PRO A 187 6.55 26.74 -4.81
CA PRO A 187 5.15 26.32 -4.73
C PRO A 187 4.87 25.68 -3.36
N LEU A 188 4.42 26.48 -2.39
CA LEU A 188 4.17 25.98 -1.03
C LEU A 188 3.21 24.78 -1.03
N PRO A 189 3.50 23.71 -0.20
CA PRO A 189 4.63 23.59 0.74
C PRO A 189 5.94 23.08 0.11
N GLY A 190 6.07 23.06 -1.22
CA GLY A 190 7.26 22.61 -1.93
C GLY A 190 8.37 23.66 -1.99
N LYS A 191 9.54 23.23 -2.48
CA LYS A 191 10.74 24.05 -2.58
C LYS A 191 11.51 23.76 -3.86
N ILE A 192 11.89 24.81 -4.59
CA ILE A 192 12.90 24.79 -5.65
C ILE A 192 14.26 25.01 -4.98
N VAL A 193 15.11 23.99 -4.94
CA VAL A 193 16.43 24.15 -4.31
C VAL A 193 17.33 24.99 -5.18
N ARG A 194 17.94 26.02 -4.59
CA ARG A 194 18.79 27.00 -5.28
C ARG A 194 20.21 26.95 -4.75
N ASP A 195 21.17 27.25 -5.62
CA ASP A 195 22.55 27.49 -5.23
C ASP A 195 22.62 28.70 -4.30
N PRO A 196 23.21 28.61 -3.11
CA PRO A 196 23.21 29.72 -2.14
C PRO A 196 24.03 30.91 -2.56
N LYS A 197 24.95 30.77 -3.53
CA LYS A 197 25.81 31.85 -4.01
C LYS A 197 25.20 32.63 -5.19
N THR A 198 24.55 31.86 -6.11
CA THR A 198 24.04 32.44 -7.37
C THR A 198 22.53 32.64 -7.37
N GLY A 199 21.80 31.97 -6.50
CA GLY A 199 20.34 31.94 -6.51
C GLY A 199 19.74 31.06 -7.61
N GLU A 200 20.54 30.49 -8.50
CA GLU A 200 20.06 29.66 -9.63
C GLU A 200 19.52 28.31 -9.17
N PRO A 201 18.45 27.80 -9.81
CA PRO A 201 17.92 26.45 -9.53
C PRO A 201 18.97 25.36 -9.76
N THR A 202 19.20 24.52 -8.75
CA THR A 202 20.12 23.39 -8.82
C THR A 202 19.58 22.22 -9.65
N GLY A 203 18.29 22.27 -10.02
CA GLY A 203 17.54 21.17 -10.62
C GLY A 203 16.81 20.31 -9.59
N MET A 204 17.20 20.37 -8.30
CA MET A 204 16.50 19.66 -7.23
C MET A 204 15.15 20.34 -6.92
N LEU A 205 14.09 19.53 -6.96
CA LEU A 205 12.72 19.91 -6.63
C LEU A 205 12.25 19.05 -5.43
N ARG A 206 11.81 19.70 -4.36
CA ARG A 206 11.20 19.04 -3.20
C ARG A 206 9.72 19.39 -3.15
N ASN A 207 8.85 18.44 -3.48
CA ASN A 207 7.39 18.62 -3.65
C ASN A 207 7.02 19.81 -4.56
N ALA A 208 7.85 20.08 -5.56
CA ALA A 208 7.74 21.24 -6.42
C ALA A 208 7.55 20.91 -7.91
N TYR A 209 7.11 19.70 -8.24
CA TYR A 209 6.93 19.27 -9.64
C TYR A 209 5.86 20.06 -10.39
N GLY A 210 4.94 20.71 -9.67
CA GLY A 210 3.91 21.57 -10.26
C GLY A 210 4.46 22.77 -11.03
N VAL A 211 5.73 23.15 -10.82
CA VAL A 211 6.39 24.21 -11.62
C VAL A 211 6.79 23.71 -13.01
N LEU A 212 6.90 22.39 -13.21
CA LEU A 212 7.26 21.80 -14.49
C LEU A 212 6.04 21.68 -15.40
N LYS A 213 6.20 22.08 -16.68
CA LYS A 213 5.13 22.08 -17.69
C LYS A 213 5.31 20.92 -18.68
N GLY A 214 4.19 20.29 -19.02
CA GLY A 214 4.17 19.25 -20.06
C GLY A 214 4.78 17.90 -19.67
N VAL A 215 4.99 17.63 -18.38
CA VAL A 215 5.44 16.32 -17.90
C VAL A 215 4.37 15.27 -18.20
N PRO A 216 4.67 14.19 -18.92
CA PRO A 216 3.67 13.19 -19.31
C PRO A 216 3.22 12.37 -18.09
N SER A 217 1.92 12.05 -18.06
CA SER A 217 1.33 11.11 -17.09
C SER A 217 1.43 9.67 -17.60
N ALA A 218 1.70 8.70 -16.72
CA ALA A 218 1.71 7.30 -17.08
C ALA A 218 0.29 6.83 -17.47
N GLY A 219 0.18 6.05 -18.56
CA GLY A 219 -1.08 5.43 -18.99
C GLY A 219 -2.17 6.37 -19.49
N SER A 220 -1.86 7.65 -19.76
CA SER A 220 -2.85 8.65 -20.22
C SER A 220 -3.53 8.31 -21.55
N ASN A 221 -2.90 7.49 -22.39
CA ASN A 221 -3.38 7.13 -23.74
C ASN A 221 -4.11 5.78 -23.79
N LEU A 222 -4.32 5.10 -22.64
CA LEU A 222 -4.97 3.79 -22.61
C LEU A 222 -6.49 3.92 -22.50
N THR A 223 -7.21 3.07 -23.23
CA THR A 223 -8.66 2.92 -23.09
C THR A 223 -9.02 2.28 -21.75
N VAL A 224 -10.27 2.44 -21.31
CA VAL A 224 -10.77 1.79 -20.08
C VAL A 224 -10.58 0.28 -20.14
N GLY A 225 -10.90 -0.36 -21.28
CA GLY A 225 -10.71 -1.80 -21.46
C GLY A 225 -9.23 -2.24 -21.32
N GLN A 226 -8.29 -1.46 -21.87
CA GLN A 226 -6.86 -1.75 -21.71
C GLN A 226 -6.40 -1.64 -20.24
N LYS A 227 -6.94 -0.66 -19.49
CA LYS A 227 -6.67 -0.52 -18.06
C LYS A 227 -7.26 -1.69 -17.26
N GLN A 228 -8.47 -2.15 -17.61
CA GLN A 228 -9.09 -3.33 -17.00
C GLN A 228 -8.24 -4.59 -17.21
N GLU A 229 -7.80 -4.85 -18.43
CA GLU A 229 -6.93 -5.99 -18.74
C GLU A 229 -5.59 -5.93 -17.99
N ALA A 230 -4.99 -4.75 -17.86
CA ALA A 230 -3.76 -4.57 -17.10
C ALA A 230 -3.96 -4.90 -15.61
N VAL A 231 -5.06 -4.44 -15.00
CA VAL A 231 -5.37 -4.74 -13.60
C VAL A 231 -5.70 -6.21 -13.40
N LYS A 232 -6.44 -6.86 -14.30
CA LYS A 232 -6.72 -8.31 -14.26
C LYS A 232 -5.42 -9.12 -14.28
N LYS A 233 -4.50 -8.77 -15.17
CA LYS A 233 -3.17 -9.41 -15.24
C LYS A 233 -2.39 -9.25 -13.94
N LEU A 234 -2.38 -8.06 -13.35
CA LEU A 234 -1.73 -7.82 -12.06
C LEU A 234 -2.38 -8.64 -10.95
N PHE A 235 -3.72 -8.68 -10.88
CA PHE A 235 -4.44 -9.44 -9.86
C PHE A 235 -4.22 -10.94 -9.98
N HIS A 236 -4.08 -11.45 -11.19
CA HIS A 236 -3.66 -12.84 -11.39
C HIS A 236 -2.25 -13.10 -10.81
N SER A 237 -1.32 -12.16 -10.99
CA SER A 237 0.02 -12.24 -10.38
C SER A 237 -0.05 -12.18 -8.84
N TYR A 238 -0.95 -11.38 -8.28
CA TYR A 238 -1.21 -11.33 -6.83
C TYR A 238 -1.75 -12.67 -6.33
N ASN A 239 -2.72 -13.27 -7.03
CA ASN A 239 -3.26 -14.58 -6.68
C ASN A 239 -2.17 -15.68 -6.73
N ALA A 240 -1.23 -15.61 -7.68
CA ALA A 240 -0.12 -16.56 -7.78
C ALA A 240 0.83 -16.54 -6.56
N LEU A 241 0.81 -15.46 -5.78
CA LEU A 241 1.55 -15.32 -4.51
C LEU A 241 0.65 -15.45 -3.27
N GLY A 242 -0.62 -15.79 -3.45
CA GLY A 242 -1.56 -16.03 -2.37
C GLY A 242 -2.29 -14.80 -1.84
N LEU A 243 -2.15 -13.64 -2.49
CA LEU A 243 -2.94 -12.47 -2.15
C LEU A 243 -4.39 -12.65 -2.59
N THR A 244 -5.31 -12.62 -1.66
CA THR A 244 -6.78 -12.68 -1.89
C THR A 244 -7.44 -11.33 -1.65
N SER A 245 -6.76 -10.45 -0.93
CA SER A 245 -7.23 -9.10 -0.61
C SER A 245 -6.07 -8.10 -0.69
N VAL A 246 -6.40 -6.87 -1.09
CA VAL A 246 -5.46 -5.74 -1.07
C VAL A 246 -6.17 -4.47 -0.59
N ALA A 247 -5.41 -3.53 -0.04
CA ALA A 247 -5.88 -2.17 0.16
C ALA A 247 -5.21 -1.23 -0.86
N ASP A 248 -6.01 -0.69 -1.80
CA ASP A 248 -5.56 0.43 -2.62
C ASP A 248 -5.52 1.69 -1.75
N ARG A 249 -4.32 2.11 -1.40
CA ARG A 249 -4.10 3.15 -0.38
C ARG A 249 -4.22 4.58 -0.90
N ASN A 250 -4.53 4.79 -2.17
CA ASN A 250 -4.72 6.15 -2.71
C ASN A 250 -5.52 6.13 -4.02
N ALA A 251 -6.73 5.61 -3.97
CA ALA A 251 -7.58 5.47 -5.14
C ALA A 251 -8.36 6.76 -5.45
N GLY A 252 -8.21 7.24 -6.67
CA GLY A 252 -9.13 8.21 -7.28
C GLY A 252 -10.45 7.56 -7.71
N ARG A 253 -11.35 8.35 -8.29
CA ARG A 253 -12.64 7.85 -8.80
C ARG A 253 -12.45 6.82 -9.92
N GLU A 254 -11.51 7.02 -10.82
CA GLU A 254 -11.21 6.11 -11.92
C GLU A 254 -10.88 4.68 -11.43
N ALA A 255 -10.02 4.54 -10.43
CA ALA A 255 -9.67 3.23 -9.87
C ALA A 255 -10.88 2.55 -9.24
N LEU A 256 -11.68 3.30 -8.48
CA LEU A 256 -12.91 2.79 -7.87
C LEU A 256 -13.89 2.26 -8.92
N ASP A 257 -14.16 3.04 -9.97
CA ASP A 257 -15.07 2.67 -11.04
C ASP A 257 -14.59 1.43 -11.80
N LEU A 258 -13.27 1.32 -12.00
CA LEU A 258 -12.64 0.16 -12.63
C LEU A 258 -12.85 -1.11 -11.79
N TYR A 259 -12.65 -1.05 -10.46
CA TYR A 259 -12.89 -2.20 -9.58
C TYR A 259 -14.36 -2.63 -9.57
N TYR A 260 -15.29 -1.68 -9.56
CA TYR A 260 -16.72 -2.01 -9.67
C TYR A 260 -17.06 -2.63 -11.03
N ALA A 261 -16.50 -2.14 -12.12
CA ALA A 261 -16.73 -2.69 -13.45
C ALA A 261 -16.20 -4.15 -13.56
N LEU A 262 -15.00 -4.44 -13.05
CA LEU A 262 -14.45 -5.80 -13.00
C LEU A 262 -15.31 -6.72 -12.12
N LYS A 263 -15.79 -6.23 -10.98
CA LYS A 263 -16.69 -6.97 -10.10
C LYS A 263 -18.02 -7.31 -10.82
N GLU A 264 -18.66 -6.33 -11.47
CA GLU A 264 -19.94 -6.49 -12.18
C GLU A 264 -19.78 -7.47 -13.36
N ALA A 265 -18.62 -7.51 -13.99
CA ALA A 265 -18.28 -8.51 -15.01
C ALA A 265 -17.96 -9.91 -14.43
N GLY A 266 -17.85 -10.06 -13.12
CA GLY A 266 -17.45 -11.31 -12.47
C GLY A 266 -15.96 -11.66 -12.67
N GLU A 267 -15.14 -10.69 -13.03
CA GLU A 267 -13.72 -10.83 -13.38
C GLU A 267 -12.76 -10.41 -12.25
N LEU A 268 -13.29 -9.91 -11.14
CA LEU A 268 -12.47 -9.52 -10.00
C LEU A 268 -12.04 -10.77 -9.21
N THR A 269 -10.73 -11.01 -9.10
CA THR A 269 -10.14 -12.17 -8.43
C THR A 269 -9.45 -11.84 -7.12
N VAL A 270 -9.37 -10.55 -6.77
CA VAL A 270 -8.79 -10.02 -5.53
C VAL A 270 -9.81 -9.06 -4.92
N ARG A 271 -10.05 -9.14 -3.63
CA ARG A 271 -10.91 -8.18 -2.93
C ARG A 271 -10.16 -6.88 -2.70
N VAL A 272 -10.82 -5.75 -2.88
CA VAL A 272 -10.17 -4.43 -2.78
C VAL A 272 -10.83 -3.57 -1.72
N ASN A 273 -10.07 -3.19 -0.69
CA ASN A 273 -10.41 -2.08 0.20
C ASN A 273 -9.85 -0.80 -0.42
N VAL A 274 -10.70 0.20 -0.64
CA VAL A 274 -10.38 1.37 -1.45
C VAL A 274 -10.24 2.61 -0.58
N ALA A 275 -9.02 2.96 -0.18
CA ALA A 275 -8.76 4.23 0.48
C ALA A 275 -8.85 5.38 -0.53
N ARG A 276 -9.74 6.34 -0.24
CA ARG A 276 -10.07 7.44 -1.15
C ARG A 276 -9.04 8.55 -1.07
N SER A 277 -8.42 8.88 -2.21
CA SER A 277 -7.56 10.07 -2.32
C SER A 277 -8.30 11.32 -1.89
N PHE A 278 -7.71 12.13 -1.02
CA PHE A 278 -8.34 13.33 -0.48
C PHE A 278 -7.35 14.50 -0.44
N ASP A 279 -7.71 15.61 -1.09
CA ASP A 279 -6.96 16.85 -1.00
C ASP A 279 -7.40 17.63 0.26
N ALA A 280 -6.47 17.76 1.19
CA ALA A 280 -6.67 18.39 2.49
C ALA A 280 -6.54 19.93 2.46
N ASN A 281 -6.18 20.54 1.33
CA ASN A 281 -5.90 21.98 1.26
C ASN A 281 -7.16 22.80 0.95
N GLY A 282 -7.28 23.95 1.58
CA GLY A 282 -8.37 24.89 1.34
C GLY A 282 -9.19 25.24 2.58
N PRO A 283 -10.09 26.22 2.49
CA PRO A 283 -10.95 26.61 3.59
C PRO A 283 -12.00 25.53 3.91
N ARG A 284 -12.62 25.62 5.09
CA ARG A 284 -13.56 24.61 5.63
C ARG A 284 -14.69 24.27 4.65
N GLU A 285 -15.24 25.24 3.97
CA GLU A 285 -16.35 25.07 3.04
C GLU A 285 -15.95 24.22 1.82
N VAL A 286 -14.69 24.38 1.37
CA VAL A 286 -14.12 23.57 0.27
C VAL A 286 -13.90 22.14 0.74
N ILE A 287 -13.36 21.95 1.94
CA ILE A 287 -13.16 20.64 2.55
C ILE A 287 -14.50 19.92 2.75
N ALA A 288 -15.50 20.62 3.30
CA ALA A 288 -16.84 20.08 3.48
C ALA A 288 -17.45 19.59 2.16
N ARG A 289 -17.37 20.41 1.09
CA ARG A 289 -17.85 20.05 -0.24
C ARG A 289 -17.12 18.84 -0.82
N ARG A 290 -15.79 18.74 -0.66
CA ARG A 290 -15.04 17.56 -1.11
C ARG A 290 -15.54 16.28 -0.44
N PHE A 291 -15.87 16.31 0.85
CA PHE A 291 -16.49 15.16 1.53
C PHE A 291 -17.88 14.82 0.98
N GLU A 292 -18.66 15.82 0.60
CA GLU A 292 -19.99 15.63 -0.02
C GLU A 292 -19.88 15.04 -1.42
N ASP A 293 -18.82 15.37 -2.16
CA ASP A 293 -18.59 14.90 -3.53
C ASP A 293 -17.95 13.49 -3.58
N LEU A 294 -17.24 13.05 -2.52
CA LEU A 294 -16.56 11.74 -2.50
C LEU A 294 -17.48 10.54 -2.81
N PRO A 295 -18.71 10.45 -2.28
CA PRO A 295 -19.61 9.34 -2.61
C PRO A 295 -19.95 9.24 -4.10
N GLY A 296 -19.89 10.35 -4.83
CA GLY A 296 -20.36 10.42 -6.20
C GLY A 296 -21.89 10.33 -6.30
N LYS A 297 -22.45 10.51 -7.49
CA LYS A 297 -23.90 10.48 -7.72
C LYS A 297 -24.55 9.12 -7.43
N ASP A 298 -23.78 8.06 -7.54
CA ASP A 298 -24.19 6.67 -7.32
C ASP A 298 -24.00 6.19 -5.86
N GLY A 299 -23.41 7.03 -4.98
CA GLY A 299 -23.13 6.70 -3.59
C GLY A 299 -22.01 5.68 -3.36
N ARG A 300 -21.42 5.10 -4.43
CA ARG A 300 -20.43 4.02 -4.33
C ARG A 300 -19.10 4.46 -3.72
N GLY A 301 -18.83 5.75 -3.68
CA GLY A 301 -17.55 6.31 -3.20
C GLY A 301 -17.46 6.57 -1.71
N GLY A 302 -18.42 6.19 -0.89
CA GLY A 302 -18.30 6.34 0.55
C GLY A 302 -19.59 6.67 1.29
N PRO A 303 -19.55 6.81 2.64
CA PRO A 303 -18.37 6.84 3.53
C PRO A 303 -17.72 5.49 3.78
N THR A 304 -16.72 5.46 4.67
CA THR A 304 -16.01 4.22 5.04
C THR A 304 -16.97 3.09 5.41
N GLY A 305 -16.76 1.91 4.77
CA GLY A 305 -17.58 0.73 4.96
C GLY A 305 -18.65 0.51 3.88
N VAL A 306 -18.91 1.50 3.03
CA VAL A 306 -19.81 1.34 1.86
C VAL A 306 -19.20 0.34 0.87
N GLY A 307 -20.05 -0.45 0.22
CA GLY A 307 -19.65 -1.53 -0.68
C GLY A 307 -19.99 -2.89 -0.12
N ASP A 308 -19.30 -3.91 -0.58
CA ASP A 308 -19.54 -5.30 -0.20
C ASP A 308 -18.24 -6.07 0.09
N GLU A 309 -18.31 -7.39 0.03
CA GLU A 309 -17.14 -8.26 0.27
C GLU A 309 -16.05 -8.17 -0.82
N TRP A 310 -16.35 -7.64 -2.01
CA TRP A 310 -15.41 -7.54 -3.13
C TRP A 310 -14.76 -6.16 -3.26
N VAL A 311 -15.56 -5.10 -3.20
CA VAL A 311 -15.10 -3.70 -3.27
C VAL A 311 -15.72 -2.94 -2.12
N ARG A 312 -14.88 -2.49 -1.18
CA ARG A 312 -15.31 -1.76 0.00
C ARG A 312 -14.55 -0.45 0.12
N VAL A 313 -15.27 0.62 0.39
CA VAL A 313 -14.66 1.93 0.65
C VAL A 313 -13.97 1.90 2.01
N GLY A 314 -12.69 2.20 2.00
CA GLY A 314 -11.83 2.32 3.16
C GLY A 314 -11.76 3.76 3.70
N PRO A 315 -10.62 4.16 4.29
CA PRO A 315 -10.40 5.51 4.79
C PRO A 315 -10.30 6.56 3.68
N ILE A 316 -10.37 7.84 4.06
CA ILE A 316 -9.71 8.87 3.26
C ILE A 316 -8.20 8.75 3.45
N LYS A 317 -7.44 8.96 2.37
CA LYS A 317 -5.97 8.98 2.36
C LYS A 317 -5.46 10.39 2.24
N LEU A 318 -4.63 10.77 3.21
CA LEU A 318 -3.91 12.03 3.25
C LEU A 318 -2.41 11.81 2.99
N PHE A 319 -1.73 12.82 2.49
CA PHE A 319 -0.28 12.89 2.44
C PHE A 319 0.16 14.00 3.39
N LEU A 320 0.67 13.64 4.57
CA LEU A 320 1.02 14.61 5.59
C LEU A 320 2.45 15.14 5.42
N ASP A 321 3.38 14.27 5.05
CA ASP A 321 4.78 14.63 4.87
C ASP A 321 5.40 13.94 3.65
N GLY A 322 6.67 14.20 3.43
CA GLY A 322 7.44 13.56 2.38
C GLY A 322 8.01 12.19 2.73
N GLY A 323 8.93 11.68 1.91
CA GLY A 323 9.50 10.34 2.06
C GLY A 323 10.87 10.33 2.74
N MET A 324 11.17 9.27 3.49
CA MET A 324 12.49 9.07 4.06
C MET A 324 13.55 8.71 3.00
N LEU A 325 13.14 8.08 1.88
CA LEU A 325 14.04 7.61 0.82
C LEU A 325 14.67 8.76 0.01
N ASN A 326 14.09 9.93 0.10
CA ASN A 326 14.49 11.11 -0.64
C ASN A 326 14.73 12.35 0.26
N GLY A 327 14.77 12.16 1.60
CA GLY A 327 15.09 13.19 2.57
C GLY A 327 14.02 14.26 2.77
N THR A 328 12.74 13.96 2.47
CA THR A 328 11.64 14.92 2.64
C THR A 328 10.66 14.56 3.76
N ALA A 329 10.83 13.42 4.44
CA ALA A 329 10.06 13.10 5.64
C ALA A 329 10.24 14.17 6.72
N TYR A 330 9.15 14.59 7.37
CA TYR A 330 9.19 15.65 8.38
C TYR A 330 9.60 15.10 9.74
N MET A 331 10.84 15.41 10.12
CA MET A 331 11.53 14.87 11.28
C MET A 331 11.48 15.84 12.48
N ARG A 332 11.59 15.34 13.71
CA ARG A 332 11.77 16.16 14.91
C ARG A 332 13.12 16.86 14.93
N GLU A 333 14.15 16.12 14.52
CA GLU A 333 15.51 16.63 14.41
C GLU A 333 15.86 16.91 12.94
N PRO A 334 16.75 17.88 12.66
CA PRO A 334 17.18 18.14 11.30
C PRO A 334 17.75 16.88 10.60
N TRP A 335 17.51 16.78 9.31
CA TRP A 335 18.21 15.81 8.47
C TRP A 335 19.70 16.11 8.48
N PRO A 336 20.56 15.09 8.55
CA PRO A 336 21.99 15.29 8.39
C PRO A 336 22.32 15.87 7.01
N LYS A 337 23.26 16.82 6.97
CA LYS A 337 23.80 17.31 5.70
C LYS A 337 24.50 16.18 4.96
N GLY A 338 24.32 16.14 3.64
CA GLY A 338 24.99 15.11 2.85
C GLY A 338 24.49 14.97 1.42
N PRO A 339 25.23 14.24 0.60
CA PRO A 339 24.93 14.11 -0.83
C PRO A 339 23.72 13.22 -1.13
N THR A 340 23.39 12.28 -0.22
CA THR A 340 22.30 11.33 -0.48
C THR A 340 20.96 12.03 -0.70
N HIS A 341 20.62 12.97 0.17
CA HIS A 341 19.38 13.74 0.07
C HIS A 341 19.60 15.19 -0.38
N GLN A 342 20.84 15.55 -0.73
CA GLN A 342 21.25 16.91 -1.10
C GLN A 342 20.81 17.95 -0.05
N VAL A 343 20.92 17.60 1.23
CA VAL A 343 20.64 18.51 2.33
C VAL A 343 21.89 19.33 2.61
N THR A 344 21.76 20.65 2.54
CA THR A 344 22.82 21.65 2.78
C THR A 344 22.49 22.57 3.95
N GLU A 345 21.22 22.68 4.28
CA GLU A 345 20.68 23.52 5.35
C GLU A 345 20.94 22.89 6.74
N ASP A 346 21.20 23.74 7.76
CA ASP A 346 21.49 23.28 9.13
C ASP A 346 20.26 22.78 9.88
N ASP A 347 19.09 23.34 9.60
CA ASP A 347 17.84 23.09 10.31
C ASP A 347 16.76 22.43 9.45
N TYR A 348 17.12 21.87 8.29
CA TYR A 348 16.18 21.23 7.41
C TYR A 348 15.59 19.96 8.03
N ARG A 349 14.29 19.97 8.30
CA ARG A 349 13.56 18.87 8.94
C ARG A 349 12.67 18.07 7.98
N GLY A 350 12.71 18.34 6.69
CA GLY A 350 11.79 17.78 5.71
C GLY A 350 10.62 18.72 5.42
N LEU A 351 9.54 18.17 4.89
CA LEU A 351 8.37 18.93 4.43
C LEU A 351 7.09 18.41 5.09
N LEU A 352 6.32 19.33 5.68
CA LEU A 352 4.97 19.08 6.15
C LEU A 352 3.99 19.61 5.09
N PHE A 353 3.23 18.72 4.45
CA PHE A 353 2.34 19.07 3.33
C PHE A 353 1.00 19.64 3.77
N ILE A 354 0.55 19.28 4.97
CA ILE A 354 -0.70 19.76 5.57
C ILE A 354 -0.35 20.45 6.88
N GLN A 355 -0.72 21.73 7.01
CA GLN A 355 -0.46 22.47 8.23
C GLN A 355 -1.30 21.93 9.40
N PRO A 356 -0.82 22.02 10.66
CA PRO A 356 -1.46 21.39 11.82
C PRO A 356 -2.94 21.74 12.00
N ASP A 357 -3.32 23.02 11.88
CA ASP A 357 -4.71 23.45 12.04
C ASP A 357 -5.60 23.00 10.88
N GLN A 358 -5.04 22.94 9.67
CA GLN A 358 -5.70 22.38 8.51
C GLN A 358 -5.99 20.88 8.71
N LEU A 359 -5.00 20.14 9.23
CA LEU A 359 -5.15 18.70 9.50
C LEU A 359 -6.22 18.44 10.58
N LYS A 360 -6.23 19.21 11.67
CA LYS A 360 -7.28 19.14 12.70
C LYS A 360 -8.66 19.33 12.10
N MET A 361 -8.83 20.35 11.26
CA MET A 361 -10.10 20.64 10.57
C MET A 361 -10.54 19.46 9.68
N VAL A 362 -9.64 18.89 8.88
CA VAL A 362 -9.95 17.74 8.03
C VAL A 362 -10.34 16.52 8.85
N CYS A 363 -9.63 16.22 9.95
CA CYS A 363 -9.96 15.10 10.83
C CYS A 363 -11.30 15.31 11.57
N GLU A 364 -11.62 16.54 11.97
CA GLU A 364 -12.93 16.91 12.51
C GLU A 364 -14.07 16.65 11.49
N GLU A 365 -13.90 17.13 10.25
CA GLU A 365 -14.89 16.91 9.20
C GLU A 365 -15.05 15.42 8.85
N ALA A 366 -13.94 14.67 8.88
CA ALA A 366 -13.95 13.22 8.64
C ALA A 366 -14.75 12.47 9.70
N VAL A 367 -14.48 12.72 11.00
CA VAL A 367 -15.18 12.00 12.09
C VAL A 367 -16.67 12.32 12.12
N ARG A 368 -17.06 13.58 11.88
CA ARG A 368 -18.48 13.99 11.79
C ARG A 368 -19.23 13.29 10.66
N ARG A 369 -18.53 12.95 9.56
CA ARG A 369 -19.08 12.27 8.38
C ARG A 369 -18.81 10.77 8.35
N LYS A 370 -18.36 10.19 9.47
CA LYS A 370 -18.11 8.74 9.62
C LYS A 370 -17.03 8.19 8.67
N TRP A 371 -16.03 9.00 8.35
CA TRP A 371 -14.86 8.56 7.61
C TRP A 371 -13.75 8.12 8.54
N GLN A 372 -13.16 6.96 8.26
CA GLN A 372 -11.85 6.58 8.77
C GLN A 372 -10.79 7.45 8.08
N VAL A 373 -9.72 7.79 8.78
CA VAL A 373 -8.60 8.56 8.23
C VAL A 373 -7.33 7.73 8.27
N THR A 374 -6.56 7.79 7.18
CA THR A 374 -5.17 7.32 7.14
C THR A 374 -4.30 8.38 6.49
N ALA A 375 -3.10 8.57 7.01
CA ALA A 375 -2.16 9.55 6.47
C ALA A 375 -0.79 8.92 6.21
N HIS A 376 -0.21 9.24 5.04
CA HIS A 376 1.22 9.04 4.81
C HIS A 376 1.98 9.81 5.87
N THR A 377 2.79 9.11 6.66
CA THR A 377 3.50 9.67 7.81
C THR A 377 4.83 8.95 7.96
N ALA A 378 5.86 9.48 7.32
CA ALA A 378 7.17 8.85 7.27
C ALA A 378 8.09 9.33 8.40
N GLY A 379 8.02 10.60 8.78
CA GLY A 379 8.84 11.20 9.82
C GLY A 379 8.17 11.23 11.19
N GLU A 380 8.98 11.21 12.25
CA GLU A 380 8.50 11.28 13.64
C GLU A 380 7.84 12.62 13.98
N GLY A 381 8.26 13.72 13.38
CA GLY A 381 7.63 15.01 13.54
C GLY A 381 6.22 15.07 12.91
N ALA A 382 6.06 14.45 11.74
CA ALA A 382 4.75 14.30 11.12
C ALA A 382 3.81 13.42 11.95
N MET A 383 4.35 12.37 12.60
CA MET A 383 3.56 11.50 13.48
C MET A 383 3.01 12.27 14.69
N ASP A 384 3.78 13.18 15.27
CA ASP A 384 3.30 14.04 16.36
C ASP A 384 2.12 14.91 15.90
N VAL A 385 2.27 15.58 14.75
CA VAL A 385 1.23 16.43 14.16
C VAL A 385 -0.04 15.64 13.84
N LEU A 386 0.11 14.41 13.31
CA LEU A 386 -1.02 13.55 13.00
C LEU A 386 -1.78 13.13 14.25
N LEU A 387 -1.07 12.70 15.29
CA LEU A 387 -1.68 12.30 16.54
C LEU A 387 -2.36 13.46 17.27
N ASP A 388 -1.81 14.69 17.18
CA ASP A 388 -2.48 15.89 17.70
C ASP A 388 -3.83 16.12 17.00
N ALA A 389 -3.90 15.89 15.70
CA ALA A 389 -5.15 16.02 14.94
C ALA A 389 -6.14 14.88 15.25
N TYR A 390 -5.65 13.67 15.49
CA TYR A 390 -6.49 12.53 15.89
C TYR A 390 -7.07 12.73 17.30
N GLU A 391 -6.28 13.21 18.25
CA GLU A 391 -6.77 13.58 19.58
C GLU A 391 -7.78 14.72 19.52
N PHE A 392 -7.58 15.68 18.60
CA PHE A 392 -8.56 16.74 18.39
C PHE A 392 -9.88 16.18 17.87
N ALA A 393 -9.84 15.27 16.88
CA ALA A 393 -11.03 14.61 16.33
C ALA A 393 -11.75 13.74 17.39
N ASP A 394 -11.00 13.03 18.25
CA ASP A 394 -11.56 12.21 19.32
C ASP A 394 -12.37 13.01 20.34
N ARG A 395 -11.98 14.28 20.60
CA ARG A 395 -12.77 15.20 21.44
C ARG A 395 -14.09 15.64 20.80
N VAL A 396 -14.17 15.59 19.47
CA VAL A 396 -15.40 15.91 18.71
C VAL A 396 -16.35 14.70 18.69
N ALA A 397 -15.82 13.52 18.40
CA ALA A 397 -16.51 12.25 18.48
C ALA A 397 -15.48 11.11 18.61
N PRO A 398 -15.76 10.06 19.42
CA PRO A 398 -14.81 8.97 19.65
C PRO A 398 -14.33 8.32 18.35
N ILE A 399 -12.98 8.23 18.16
CA ILE A 399 -12.38 7.63 16.97
C ILE A 399 -11.97 6.16 17.14
N LYS A 400 -12.01 5.61 18.35
CA LYS A 400 -11.54 4.25 18.69
C LYS A 400 -12.11 3.17 17.76
N ASP A 401 -13.42 3.25 17.45
CA ASP A 401 -14.10 2.26 16.61
C ASP A 401 -13.85 2.49 15.11
N TYR A 402 -13.33 3.66 14.75
CA TYR A 402 -12.96 3.98 13.36
C TYR A 402 -11.60 3.43 12.98
N ARG A 403 -10.72 3.12 13.97
CA ARG A 403 -9.38 2.56 13.72
C ARG A 403 -8.58 3.43 12.76
N TYR A 404 -8.47 4.73 13.08
CA TYR A 404 -7.60 5.63 12.33
C TYR A 404 -6.20 5.03 12.22
N CYS A 405 -5.49 5.29 11.12
CA CYS A 405 -4.26 4.58 10.82
C CYS A 405 -3.12 5.55 10.50
N ILE A 406 -1.92 5.19 10.95
CA ILE A 406 -0.66 5.83 10.54
C ILE A 406 -0.07 4.98 9.43
N THR A 407 -0.01 5.51 8.20
CA THR A 407 0.60 4.82 7.07
C THR A 407 2.11 5.04 7.08
N HIS A 408 2.88 3.98 6.90
CA HIS A 408 4.33 3.82 6.96
C HIS A 408 4.86 3.73 8.40
N ALA A 409 4.43 4.57 9.32
CA ALA A 409 4.72 4.46 10.76
C ALA A 409 6.21 4.16 11.08
N ASN A 410 7.14 4.79 10.32
CA ASN A 410 8.55 4.37 10.31
C ASN A 410 9.29 4.63 11.63
N PHE A 411 9.07 5.80 12.25
CA PHE A 411 9.84 6.25 13.42
C PHE A 411 8.91 6.65 14.56
N PRO A 412 8.29 5.70 15.28
CA PRO A 412 7.51 6.04 16.48
C PRO A 412 8.43 6.45 17.63
N SER A 413 7.91 7.20 18.58
CA SER A 413 8.46 7.31 19.92
C SER A 413 7.58 6.56 20.91
N ARG A 414 8.08 6.31 22.12
CA ARG A 414 7.24 5.73 23.21
C ARG A 414 5.97 6.53 23.40
N ARG A 415 6.06 7.85 23.43
CA ARG A 415 4.90 8.74 23.55
C ARG A 415 3.88 8.53 22.40
N ASN A 416 4.36 8.37 21.14
CA ASN A 416 3.46 8.11 20.03
C ASN A 416 2.73 6.76 20.19
N LEU A 417 3.46 5.72 20.62
CA LEU A 417 2.89 4.39 20.85
C LEU A 417 1.80 4.42 21.93
N GLU A 418 2.03 5.11 23.06
CA GLU A 418 1.06 5.28 24.13
C GLU A 418 -0.21 6.01 23.65
N ARG A 419 -0.06 7.06 22.84
CA ARG A 419 -1.17 7.78 22.20
C ARG A 419 -1.96 6.88 21.25
N CYS A 420 -1.28 6.10 20.43
CA CYS A 420 -1.92 5.13 19.54
C CYS A 420 -2.74 4.10 20.32
N LYS A 421 -2.19 3.57 21.42
CA LYS A 421 -2.92 2.66 22.33
C LYS A 421 -4.17 3.31 22.91
N ALA A 422 -4.06 4.54 23.40
CA ALA A 422 -5.17 5.27 24.01
C ALA A 422 -6.32 5.52 23.03
N LEU A 423 -6.01 5.79 21.76
CA LEU A 423 -6.97 6.12 20.69
C LEU A 423 -7.35 4.94 19.79
N ASN A 424 -6.78 3.75 20.00
CA ASN A 424 -6.88 2.59 19.08
C ASN A 424 -6.48 2.95 17.64
N VAL A 425 -5.42 3.74 17.49
CA VAL A 425 -4.85 4.09 16.18
C VAL A 425 -3.94 2.96 15.73
N CYS A 426 -4.21 2.43 14.54
CA CYS A 426 -3.46 1.34 13.94
C CYS A 426 -2.20 1.84 13.21
N ALA A 427 -1.25 0.94 12.95
CA ALA A 427 -0.09 1.21 12.12
C ALA A 427 -0.05 0.29 10.90
N ASP A 428 0.41 0.82 9.77
CA ASP A 428 0.59 0.13 8.50
C ASP A 428 2.06 0.25 8.08
N VAL A 429 2.80 -0.87 8.09
CA VAL A 429 4.25 -0.91 7.87
C VAL A 429 4.63 -1.64 6.59
N GLN A 430 5.78 -1.28 6.00
CA GLN A 430 6.29 -1.87 4.77
C GLN A 430 7.64 -2.55 5.02
N PRO A 431 7.65 -3.88 5.28
CA PRO A 431 8.89 -4.61 5.54
C PRO A 431 9.94 -4.46 4.44
N ALA A 432 9.51 -4.32 3.18
CA ALA A 432 10.41 -4.10 2.05
C ALA A 432 11.28 -2.84 2.20
N TRP A 433 10.81 -1.80 2.89
CA TRP A 433 11.59 -0.59 3.13
C TRP A 433 12.73 -0.82 4.15
N LEU A 434 12.48 -1.61 5.20
CA LEU A 434 13.56 -2.03 6.09
C LEU A 434 14.63 -2.79 5.31
N TYR A 435 14.23 -3.75 4.49
CA TYR A 435 15.12 -4.59 3.70
C TYR A 435 15.97 -3.77 2.71
N LYS A 436 15.32 -2.94 1.89
CA LYS A 436 15.97 -2.18 0.81
C LYS A 436 16.81 -1.00 1.32
N ASP A 437 16.32 -0.30 2.34
CA ASP A 437 16.83 1.03 2.69
C ASP A 437 17.51 1.09 4.07
N GLY A 438 17.29 0.10 4.94
CA GLY A 438 17.78 0.11 6.33
C GLY A 438 19.28 0.31 6.45
N ALA A 439 20.09 -0.34 5.61
CA ALA A 439 21.55 -0.20 5.64
C ALA A 439 22.01 1.23 5.23
N THR A 440 21.36 1.84 4.25
CA THR A 440 21.67 3.20 3.81
C THR A 440 21.19 4.23 4.82
N GLN A 441 19.98 4.05 5.37
CA GLN A 441 19.43 4.95 6.38
C GLN A 441 20.23 4.91 7.69
N LEU A 442 20.76 3.73 8.07
CA LEU A 442 21.64 3.59 9.24
C LEU A 442 22.91 4.44 9.10
N LYS A 443 23.48 4.50 7.89
CA LYS A 443 24.66 5.36 7.62
C LYS A 443 24.32 6.85 7.66
N ILE A 444 23.10 7.22 7.28
CA ILE A 444 22.67 8.63 7.22
C ILE A 444 22.25 9.13 8.59
N LEU A 445 21.36 8.39 9.27
CA LEU A 445 20.71 8.83 10.51
C LEU A 445 21.44 8.39 11.79
N GLY A 446 22.34 7.42 11.66
CA GLY A 446 23.06 6.85 12.80
C GLY A 446 22.22 5.88 13.64
N PRO A 447 22.86 5.11 14.55
CA PRO A 447 22.20 4.05 15.31
C PRO A 447 21.12 4.58 16.27
N ASP A 448 21.31 5.75 16.88
CA ASP A 448 20.40 6.30 17.88
C ASP A 448 19.03 6.65 17.29
N ARG A 449 18.97 7.22 16.08
CA ARG A 449 17.70 7.47 15.39
C ARG A 449 17.13 6.19 14.79
N MET A 450 17.98 5.33 14.24
CA MET A 450 17.57 4.09 13.61
C MET A 450 17.04 3.03 14.58
N GLN A 451 17.28 3.16 15.89
CA GLN A 451 16.64 2.27 16.88
C GLN A 451 15.09 2.31 16.82
N TRP A 452 14.53 3.39 16.30
CA TRP A 452 13.09 3.54 16.14
C TRP A 452 12.58 3.22 14.72
N PHE A 453 13.48 2.74 13.83
CA PHE A 453 13.08 2.43 12.47
C PHE A 453 12.29 1.12 12.37
N GLN A 454 11.00 1.24 12.12
CA GLN A 454 10.04 0.13 11.97
C GLN A 454 10.17 -0.94 13.08
N PRO A 455 9.99 -0.60 14.35
CA PRO A 455 10.11 -1.54 15.46
C PRO A 455 8.83 -2.38 15.57
N TYR A 456 8.70 -3.46 14.79
CA TYR A 456 7.45 -4.23 14.61
C TYR A 456 6.94 -4.83 15.90
N LYS A 457 7.83 -5.47 16.69
CA LYS A 457 7.46 -6.10 17.96
C LYS A 457 7.02 -5.06 18.96
N THR A 458 7.78 -3.98 19.08
CA THR A 458 7.41 -2.83 19.94
C THR A 458 6.06 -2.25 19.53
N TRP A 459 5.79 -2.03 18.24
CA TRP A 459 4.48 -1.54 17.76
C TRP A 459 3.33 -2.46 18.20
N LEU A 460 3.49 -3.79 18.07
CA LEU A 460 2.46 -4.78 18.40
C LEU A 460 2.12 -4.85 19.90
N GLU A 461 2.98 -4.34 20.78
CA GLU A 461 2.69 -4.23 22.22
C GLU A 461 1.68 -3.11 22.54
N TYR A 462 1.50 -2.17 21.61
CA TYR A 462 0.66 -0.99 21.84
C TYR A 462 -0.58 -0.96 20.95
N THR A 463 -0.53 -1.45 19.73
CA THR A 463 -1.66 -1.41 18.79
C THR A 463 -1.58 -2.50 17.74
N THR A 464 -2.64 -2.62 16.95
CA THR A 464 -2.64 -3.52 15.78
C THR A 464 -1.78 -2.95 14.65
N VAL A 465 -0.90 -3.78 14.13
CA VAL A 465 -0.01 -3.46 12.99
C VAL A 465 -0.36 -4.33 11.81
N GLY A 466 -0.50 -3.74 10.65
CA GLY A 466 -0.65 -4.42 9.37
C GLY A 466 0.61 -4.35 8.53
N GLY A 467 0.81 -5.35 7.68
CA GLY A 467 1.92 -5.42 6.73
C GLY A 467 1.48 -5.23 5.30
N GLY A 468 2.17 -4.37 4.58
CA GLY A 468 1.94 -4.10 3.17
C GLY A 468 3.24 -3.89 2.40
N SER A 469 3.15 -3.84 1.09
CA SER A 469 4.32 -3.70 0.22
C SER A 469 4.58 -2.27 -0.24
N ASP A 470 3.56 -1.44 -0.30
CA ASP A 470 3.55 -0.17 -1.03
C ASP A 470 3.92 -0.37 -2.51
N HIS A 471 3.39 -1.45 -3.10
CA HIS A 471 3.60 -1.76 -4.51
C HIS A 471 2.96 -0.71 -5.41
N MET A 472 3.76 -0.06 -6.24
CA MET A 472 3.30 1.05 -7.07
C MET A 472 3.82 0.99 -8.52
N ILE A 473 4.83 0.17 -8.79
CA ILE A 473 5.49 0.12 -10.10
C ILE A 473 6.23 -1.21 -10.28
N ARG A 474 6.22 -1.74 -11.49
CA ARG A 474 6.85 -2.99 -11.96
C ARG A 474 6.11 -4.25 -11.46
N HIS A 475 5.92 -5.19 -12.39
CA HIS A 475 5.15 -6.42 -12.13
C HIS A 475 5.97 -7.50 -11.41
N ASP A 476 7.30 -7.50 -11.50
CA ASP A 476 8.13 -8.49 -10.81
C ASP A 476 8.02 -8.34 -9.28
N PRO A 477 7.67 -9.42 -8.54
CA PRO A 477 7.41 -9.33 -7.10
C PRO A 477 8.65 -9.06 -6.25
N ILE A 478 9.85 -9.29 -6.77
CA ILE A 478 11.12 -9.12 -6.04
C ILE A 478 11.90 -7.93 -6.59
N ALA A 479 12.00 -7.80 -7.93
CA ALA A 479 12.73 -6.70 -8.57
C ALA A 479 11.92 -5.41 -8.68
N SER A 480 10.67 -5.40 -8.23
CA SER A 480 9.89 -4.18 -8.09
C SER A 480 10.61 -3.13 -7.25
N THR A 481 10.35 -1.85 -7.52
CA THR A 481 10.88 -0.76 -6.69
C THR A 481 10.55 -0.97 -5.21
N ASN A 482 9.31 -1.31 -4.90
CA ASN A 482 8.93 -1.86 -3.60
C ASN A 482 8.55 -3.33 -3.81
N PRO A 483 9.40 -4.28 -3.42
CA PRO A 483 9.09 -5.70 -3.52
C PRO A 483 7.75 -6.02 -2.85
N TRP A 484 6.89 -6.73 -3.56
CA TRP A 484 5.53 -6.99 -3.13
C TRP A 484 5.22 -8.47 -2.86
N SER A 485 6.23 -9.33 -2.93
CA SER A 485 6.07 -10.71 -2.45
C SER A 485 5.77 -10.71 -0.95
N PRO A 486 4.59 -11.21 -0.51
CA PRO A 486 4.27 -11.31 0.90
C PRO A 486 5.22 -12.28 1.63
N TRP A 487 5.78 -13.26 0.92
CA TRP A 487 6.76 -14.20 1.46
C TRP A 487 8.08 -13.53 1.79
N LEU A 488 8.52 -12.57 0.98
CA LEU A 488 9.67 -11.72 1.31
C LEU A 488 9.34 -10.85 2.53
N GLY A 489 8.15 -10.25 2.58
CA GLY A 489 7.71 -9.44 3.71
C GLY A 489 7.67 -10.23 5.03
N LEU A 490 7.12 -11.44 5.01
CA LEU A 490 7.11 -12.38 6.15
C LEU A 490 8.54 -12.74 6.58
N TRP A 491 9.42 -13.06 5.64
CA TRP A 491 10.81 -13.35 5.92
C TRP A 491 11.53 -12.17 6.58
N ILE A 492 11.34 -10.96 6.07
CA ILE A 492 11.91 -9.74 6.66
C ILE A 492 11.38 -9.52 8.09
N ALA A 493 10.08 -9.71 8.31
CA ALA A 493 9.48 -9.53 9.63
C ALA A 493 10.06 -10.52 10.68
N VAL A 494 10.40 -11.74 10.25
CA VAL A 494 10.98 -12.79 11.11
C VAL A 494 12.49 -12.62 11.32
N THR A 495 13.21 -12.14 10.31
CA THR A 495 14.70 -12.11 10.34
C THR A 495 15.28 -10.72 10.50
N ARG A 496 14.55 -9.67 10.11
CA ARG A 496 15.02 -8.28 10.02
C ARG A 496 16.31 -8.11 9.20
N SER A 497 16.51 -9.02 8.25
CA SER A 497 17.65 -9.00 7.34
C SER A 497 17.59 -7.81 6.39
N LEU A 498 18.75 -7.25 6.05
CA LEU A 498 18.90 -6.14 5.13
C LEU A 498 19.44 -6.65 3.77
N GLU A 499 19.02 -6.06 2.66
CA GLU A 499 19.47 -6.45 1.31
C GLU A 499 21.01 -6.37 1.15
N ARG A 500 21.62 -5.34 1.74
CA ARG A 500 23.08 -5.11 1.68
C ARG A 500 23.85 -5.82 2.80
N GLY A 501 23.23 -6.82 3.42
CA GLY A 501 23.80 -7.62 4.50
C GLY A 501 23.58 -7.06 5.90
N GLY A 502 23.67 -7.94 6.88
CA GLY A 502 23.42 -7.63 8.28
C GLY A 502 21.94 -7.76 8.67
N VAL A 503 21.70 -7.63 9.96
CA VAL A 503 20.38 -7.67 10.60
C VAL A 503 20.20 -6.40 11.40
N HIS A 504 19.06 -5.75 11.24
CA HIS A 504 18.75 -4.52 11.96
C HIS A 504 17.86 -4.81 13.17
N ARG A 505 18.40 -4.61 14.39
CA ARG A 505 17.68 -4.81 15.65
C ARG A 505 17.02 -6.19 15.76
N PRO A 506 17.79 -7.27 15.95
CA PRO A 506 17.26 -8.64 15.99
C PRO A 506 16.21 -8.86 17.09
N GLU A 507 16.21 -8.03 18.16
CA GLU A 507 15.22 -8.06 19.23
C GLU A 507 13.80 -7.67 18.76
N GLU A 508 13.67 -7.01 17.61
CA GLU A 508 12.41 -6.65 16.95
C GLU A 508 11.92 -7.72 15.95
N CYS A 509 12.61 -8.87 15.85
CA CYS A 509 12.12 -9.99 15.06
C CYS A 509 10.77 -10.46 15.58
N LEU A 510 9.85 -10.72 14.68
CA LEU A 510 8.56 -11.31 15.01
C LEU A 510 8.64 -12.84 15.09
N THR A 511 7.80 -13.43 15.90
CA THR A 511 7.52 -14.87 15.78
C THR A 511 6.82 -15.15 14.45
N ARG A 512 6.85 -16.41 13.99
CA ARG A 512 6.18 -16.83 12.76
C ARG A 512 4.69 -16.54 12.79
N GLU A 513 4.05 -16.78 13.94
CA GLU A 513 2.64 -16.50 14.17
C GLU A 513 2.32 -15.01 14.03
N LEU A 514 3.09 -14.13 14.66
CA LEU A 514 2.90 -12.68 14.56
C LEU A 514 3.13 -12.19 13.12
N ALA A 515 4.12 -12.74 12.42
CA ALA A 515 4.37 -12.40 11.03
C ALA A 515 3.21 -12.83 10.10
N VAL A 516 2.62 -14.02 10.32
CA VAL A 516 1.43 -14.45 9.57
C VAL A 516 0.23 -13.55 9.87
N ARG A 517 0.00 -13.21 11.16
CA ARG A 517 -1.07 -12.27 11.54
C ARG A 517 -0.92 -10.90 10.85
N LEU A 518 0.31 -10.44 10.64
CA LEU A 518 0.61 -9.17 9.98
C LEU A 518 0.01 -9.08 8.56
N TYR A 519 0.03 -10.21 7.83
CA TYR A 519 -0.48 -10.30 6.45
C TYR A 519 -1.86 -10.98 6.34
N THR A 520 -2.57 -11.15 7.44
CA THR A 520 -3.89 -11.80 7.47
C THR A 520 -4.87 -11.02 8.36
N ILE A 521 -5.11 -11.49 9.58
CA ILE A 521 -6.14 -10.95 10.48
C ILE A 521 -5.88 -9.50 10.92
N ASN A 522 -4.61 -9.09 11.07
CA ASN A 522 -4.30 -7.71 11.43
C ASN A 522 -4.68 -6.76 10.29
N ASN A 523 -4.41 -7.12 9.03
CA ASN A 523 -4.83 -6.32 7.88
C ASN A 523 -6.36 -6.26 7.76
N ALA A 524 -7.04 -7.38 8.01
CA ALA A 524 -8.49 -7.37 8.07
C ALA A 524 -9.00 -6.42 9.19
N TYR A 525 -8.33 -6.41 10.35
CA TYR A 525 -8.66 -5.51 11.45
C TYR A 525 -8.46 -4.03 11.08
N LEU A 526 -7.36 -3.66 10.44
CA LEU A 526 -7.11 -2.28 10.00
C LEU A 526 -8.23 -1.74 9.11
N HIS A 527 -8.81 -2.62 8.30
CA HIS A 527 -9.86 -2.30 7.33
C HIS A 527 -11.29 -2.59 7.81
N ARG A 528 -11.45 -2.98 9.09
CA ARG A 528 -12.75 -3.29 9.72
C ARG A 528 -13.45 -4.48 9.05
N GLU A 529 -12.68 -5.48 8.63
CA GLU A 529 -13.13 -6.65 7.89
C GLU A 529 -12.80 -7.97 8.62
N GLU A 530 -12.29 -7.92 9.85
CA GLU A 530 -11.86 -9.10 10.63
C GLU A 530 -12.99 -10.06 11.00
N LYS A 531 -14.23 -9.61 10.92
CA LYS A 531 -15.41 -10.48 11.11
C LYS A 531 -15.72 -11.30 9.86
N GLU A 532 -15.19 -10.87 8.70
CA GLU A 532 -15.49 -11.46 7.40
C GLU A 532 -14.32 -12.29 6.86
N LYS A 533 -13.07 -11.92 7.16
CA LYS A 533 -11.85 -12.54 6.59
C LYS A 533 -10.62 -12.38 7.47
N GLY A 534 -9.50 -12.96 7.05
CA GLY A 534 -8.20 -12.89 7.73
C GLY A 534 -7.93 -14.05 8.68
N SER A 535 -8.89 -14.96 8.88
CA SER A 535 -8.73 -16.24 9.59
C SER A 535 -9.66 -17.29 9.00
N LEU A 536 -9.35 -18.56 9.20
CA LEU A 536 -10.20 -19.69 8.76
C LEU A 536 -11.13 -20.08 9.91
N GLU A 537 -12.26 -19.41 9.98
CA GLU A 537 -13.31 -19.66 10.98
C GLU A 537 -14.66 -19.84 10.27
N VAL A 538 -15.51 -20.72 10.81
CA VAL A 538 -16.85 -20.96 10.26
C VAL A 538 -17.65 -19.67 10.17
N GLY A 539 -18.28 -19.41 9.03
CA GLY A 539 -19.04 -18.22 8.71
C GLY A 539 -18.24 -17.13 8.01
N LYS A 540 -16.91 -17.11 8.08
CA LYS A 540 -16.05 -16.19 7.33
C LYS A 540 -15.94 -16.56 5.86
N LEU A 541 -15.46 -15.65 5.06
CA LEU A 541 -15.24 -15.83 3.62
C LEU A 541 -14.26 -16.97 3.36
N GLY A 542 -14.57 -17.79 2.35
CA GLY A 542 -13.76 -18.90 1.90
C GLY A 542 -12.54 -18.43 1.10
N ASP A 543 -11.73 -17.59 1.71
CA ASP A 543 -10.48 -17.08 1.17
C ASP A 543 -9.32 -17.81 1.82
N LEU A 544 -8.68 -18.72 1.08
CA LEU A 544 -7.60 -19.56 1.58
C LEU A 544 -6.54 -19.80 0.52
N ILE A 545 -5.35 -20.16 0.99
CA ILE A 545 -4.25 -20.60 0.14
C ILE A 545 -3.68 -21.94 0.60
N MET A 546 -3.17 -22.71 -0.34
CA MET A 546 -2.37 -23.91 -0.06
C MET A 546 -0.93 -23.65 -0.52
N ILE A 547 0.03 -23.94 0.35
CA ILE A 547 1.45 -23.71 0.13
C ILE A 547 2.27 -25.00 0.28
N ASP A 548 3.46 -25.01 -0.33
CA ASP A 548 4.33 -26.18 -0.46
C ASP A 548 5.01 -26.63 0.83
N ARG A 549 5.02 -25.79 1.87
CA ARG A 549 5.77 -26.04 3.12
C ARG A 549 5.07 -25.48 4.34
N ASN A 550 5.48 -25.94 5.52
CA ASN A 550 5.03 -25.36 6.78
C ASN A 550 5.93 -24.16 7.16
N ILE A 551 5.44 -22.95 6.93
CA ILE A 551 6.18 -21.70 7.23
C ILE A 551 6.39 -21.47 8.74
N LEU A 552 5.64 -22.16 9.61
CA LEU A 552 5.81 -22.05 11.05
C LEU A 552 7.05 -22.81 11.55
N THR A 553 7.52 -23.83 10.80
CA THR A 553 8.58 -24.73 11.23
C THR A 553 9.76 -24.84 10.27
N CYS A 554 9.61 -24.44 9.00
CA CYS A 554 10.71 -24.51 8.02
C CYS A 554 11.89 -23.61 8.43
N PRO A 555 13.11 -23.81 7.91
CA PRO A 555 14.20 -22.85 8.08
C PRO A 555 13.76 -21.42 7.70
N ALA A 556 14.27 -20.40 8.42
CA ALA A 556 13.80 -19.02 8.21
C ALA A 556 13.99 -18.57 6.76
N ASP A 557 15.14 -18.87 6.15
CA ASP A 557 15.45 -18.47 4.78
C ASP A 557 14.57 -19.11 3.72
N ASP A 558 13.92 -20.23 4.04
CA ASP A 558 13.01 -20.92 3.14
C ASP A 558 11.67 -20.19 2.99
N ILE A 559 11.29 -19.32 3.95
CA ILE A 559 10.03 -18.57 3.91
C ILE A 559 9.92 -17.77 2.63
N ARG A 560 10.96 -17.04 2.23
CA ARG A 560 10.96 -16.21 1.01
C ARG A 560 10.82 -17.01 -0.30
N GLY A 561 11.12 -18.31 -0.25
CA GLY A 561 10.99 -19.25 -1.36
C GLY A 561 9.69 -20.07 -1.37
N THR A 562 8.73 -19.75 -0.51
CA THR A 562 7.44 -20.45 -0.43
C THR A 562 6.70 -20.36 -1.75
N LYS A 563 6.18 -21.51 -2.21
CA LYS A 563 5.36 -21.61 -3.41
C LYS A 563 3.90 -21.75 -3.04
N VAL A 564 3.06 -20.95 -3.66
CA VAL A 564 1.61 -21.08 -3.57
C VAL A 564 1.15 -22.11 -4.60
N LEU A 565 0.45 -23.13 -4.13
CA LEU A 565 -0.05 -24.22 -4.97
C LEU A 565 -1.50 -23.99 -5.38
N LEU A 566 -2.26 -23.30 -4.52
CA LEU A 566 -3.66 -22.98 -4.75
C LEU A 566 -4.02 -21.66 -4.07
N THR A 567 -4.84 -20.86 -4.74
CA THR A 567 -5.49 -19.68 -4.14
C THR A 567 -6.98 -19.74 -4.41
N VAL A 568 -7.76 -19.61 -3.34
CA VAL A 568 -9.23 -19.62 -3.36
C VAL A 568 -9.72 -18.27 -2.84
N VAL A 569 -10.65 -17.65 -3.55
CA VAL A 569 -11.31 -16.41 -3.15
C VAL A 569 -12.82 -16.61 -3.23
N GLY A 570 -13.52 -16.46 -2.11
CA GLY A 570 -14.96 -16.70 -2.04
C GLY A 570 -15.36 -18.10 -2.53
N GLY A 571 -14.59 -19.12 -2.16
CA GLY A 571 -14.83 -20.51 -2.56
C GLY A 571 -14.45 -20.85 -4.01
N LYS A 572 -14.04 -19.87 -4.81
CA LYS A 572 -13.62 -20.08 -6.21
C LYS A 572 -12.11 -20.19 -6.30
N VAL A 573 -11.61 -21.22 -6.97
CA VAL A 573 -10.18 -21.34 -7.29
C VAL A 573 -9.83 -20.28 -8.34
N VAL A 574 -8.97 -19.31 -7.96
CA VAL A 574 -8.51 -18.21 -8.83
C VAL A 574 -7.09 -18.43 -9.32
N TYR A 575 -6.34 -19.29 -8.65
CA TYR A 575 -5.01 -19.73 -9.06
C TYR A 575 -4.75 -21.18 -8.63
N GLU A 576 -4.14 -21.95 -9.49
CA GLU A 576 -3.68 -23.30 -9.22
C GLU A 576 -2.37 -23.53 -9.99
N GLN A 577 -1.33 -23.93 -9.28
CA GLN A 577 -0.04 -24.26 -9.88
C GLN A 577 -0.19 -25.55 -10.69
N LYS A 578 0.15 -25.47 -11.98
CA LYS A 578 0.14 -26.63 -12.89
C LYS A 578 1.38 -27.49 -12.71
#